data_cdca00b0f7934616b4c12db5a9f05227
#
_entry.id   cdca00b0f7934616b4c12db5a9f05227
#
_cell.length_a   1.000
_cell.length_b   1.000
_cell.length_c   1.000
_cell.angle_alpha   90.00
_cell.angle_beta   90.00
_cell.angle_gamma   90.00
#
_symmetry.space_group_name_H-M   'P 1'
#
loop_
_entity.id
_entity.type
_entity.pdbx_description
1 polymer ?
#
loop_
_entity_poly.entity_id
_entity_poly.type
_entity_poly.pdbx_seq_one_letter_code
_entity_poly.pdbx_strand_id
1 'polypeptide(L)'
;DGAVKAFDLPHAASVPSDVAVAPDGTVWFLEYRADAIGRLSGETIQEFPVGVASAGLSGLAVTPDGSVWFGMLRAGSLGRLRNGQVVRFPLPRPHARPYTVAADRDGNVWYADISGYVGMLPVRDARQ
;
A
#
# COMPACT_ATOMS: atom_id res chain seq x y z
N ASP A 1 15.63 23.09 -10.78
CA ASP A 1 15.55 23.51 -12.18
C ASP A 1 14.38 22.86 -12.94
N GLY A 2 13.61 21.97 -12.31
CA GLY A 2 12.48 21.32 -12.94
C GLY A 2 12.80 20.09 -13.76
N ALA A 3 14.02 19.61 -13.75
CA ALA A 3 14.36 18.38 -14.46
C ALA A 3 13.74 17.17 -13.74
N VAL A 4 13.11 16.28 -14.52
CA VAL A 4 12.50 15.07 -13.99
C VAL A 4 13.50 13.91 -14.07
N LYS A 5 13.65 13.19 -12.98
CA LYS A 5 14.45 11.98 -12.95
C LYS A 5 13.52 10.78 -12.97
N ALA A 6 13.73 9.85 -13.89
CA ALA A 6 12.89 8.67 -14.05
C ALA A 6 13.65 7.42 -13.64
N PHE A 7 12.91 6.47 -13.04
CA PHE A 7 13.44 5.17 -12.61
C PHE A 7 12.57 4.09 -13.22
N ASP A 8 13.11 3.37 -14.20
CA ASP A 8 12.36 2.30 -14.87
C ASP A 8 12.18 1.10 -13.94
N LEU A 9 10.97 0.54 -13.95
CA LEU A 9 10.67 -0.63 -13.14
C LEU A 9 11.22 -1.90 -13.82
N PRO A 10 11.57 -2.93 -13.02
CA PRO A 10 12.10 -4.18 -13.58
C PRO A 10 11.14 -4.87 -14.56
N HIS A 11 9.84 -4.68 -14.36
CA HIS A 11 8.82 -5.28 -15.22
C HIS A 11 7.99 -4.18 -15.86
N ALA A 12 8.12 -4.00 -17.17
CA ALA A 12 7.50 -2.90 -17.90
C ALA A 12 5.97 -2.89 -17.77
N ALA A 13 5.34 -4.07 -17.59
CA ALA A 13 3.89 -4.19 -17.53
C ALA A 13 3.34 -4.17 -16.09
N SER A 14 4.12 -3.76 -15.10
CA SER A 14 3.69 -3.80 -13.70
C SER A 14 2.61 -2.76 -13.36
N VAL A 15 2.51 -1.70 -14.13
CA VAL A 15 1.52 -0.62 -13.95
C VAL A 15 1.59 -0.01 -12.56
N PRO A 16 2.57 0.88 -12.32
CA PRO A 16 2.62 1.60 -11.05
C PRO A 16 1.40 2.52 -10.93
N SER A 17 0.73 2.49 -9.77
CA SER A 17 -0.57 3.13 -9.63
C SER A 17 -0.68 4.11 -8.46
N ASP A 18 0.26 4.07 -7.53
CA ASP A 18 0.27 5.01 -6.41
C ASP A 18 1.68 5.06 -5.82
N VAL A 19 2.02 6.15 -5.16
CA VAL A 19 3.34 6.36 -4.59
C VAL A 19 3.22 7.10 -3.26
N ALA A 20 4.10 6.74 -2.31
CA ALA A 20 4.21 7.41 -1.03
C ALA A 20 5.67 7.47 -0.60
N VAL A 21 6.03 8.50 0.17
CA VAL A 21 7.38 8.66 0.68
C VAL A 21 7.35 8.46 2.19
N ALA A 22 8.20 7.56 2.66
CA ALA A 22 8.33 7.28 4.10
C ALA A 22 9.11 8.40 4.80
N PRO A 23 9.00 8.50 6.15
CA PRO A 23 9.77 9.50 6.89
C PRO A 23 11.27 9.42 6.67
N ASP A 24 11.81 8.25 6.39
CA ASP A 24 13.24 8.06 6.15
C ASP A 24 13.66 8.37 4.70
N GLY A 25 12.73 8.81 3.86
CA GLY A 25 13.00 9.15 2.47
C GLY A 25 12.84 7.98 1.50
N THR A 26 12.56 6.78 1.99
CA THR A 26 12.29 5.65 1.10
C THR A 26 11.01 5.89 0.33
N VAL A 27 11.01 5.58 -0.96
CA VAL A 27 9.85 5.75 -1.82
C VAL A 27 9.20 4.39 -2.03
N TRP A 28 7.93 4.30 -1.71
CA TRP A 28 7.14 3.08 -1.89
C TRP A 28 6.09 3.31 -2.95
N PHE A 29 5.78 2.27 -3.72
CA PHE A 29 4.80 2.40 -4.79
C PHE A 29 4.08 1.07 -5.01
N LEU A 30 2.86 1.16 -5.55
CA LEU A 30 2.08 -0.02 -5.89
C LEU A 30 2.37 -0.44 -7.32
N GLU A 31 2.50 -1.74 -7.53
CA GLU A 31 2.57 -2.32 -8.86
C GLU A 31 1.29 -3.12 -9.09
N TYR A 32 0.28 -2.43 -9.62
CA TYR A 32 -1.10 -2.95 -9.70
C TYR A 32 -1.18 -4.29 -10.41
N ARG A 33 -0.56 -4.39 -11.60
CA ARG A 33 -0.67 -5.59 -12.42
C ARG A 33 0.22 -6.71 -11.92
N ALA A 34 1.28 -6.39 -11.23
CA ALA A 34 2.21 -7.36 -10.67
C ALA A 34 1.79 -7.89 -9.31
N ASP A 35 0.74 -7.32 -8.69
CA ASP A 35 0.32 -7.64 -7.32
C ASP A 35 1.50 -7.56 -6.35
N ALA A 36 2.25 -6.47 -6.42
CA ALA A 36 3.46 -6.28 -5.62
C ALA A 36 3.58 -4.84 -5.14
N ILE A 37 4.35 -4.67 -4.07
CA ILE A 37 4.76 -3.36 -3.57
C ILE A 37 6.22 -3.15 -3.97
N GLY A 38 6.51 -1.99 -4.55
CA GLY A 38 7.87 -1.64 -4.91
C GLY A 38 8.49 -0.70 -3.89
N ARG A 39 9.80 -0.82 -3.71
CA ARG A 39 10.59 0.08 -2.88
C ARG A 39 11.74 0.63 -3.69
N LEU A 40 11.85 1.95 -3.75
CA LEU A 40 12.97 2.63 -4.37
C LEU A 40 13.84 3.25 -3.28
N SER A 41 15.09 2.81 -3.20
CA SER A 41 16.07 3.34 -2.27
C SER A 41 17.32 3.68 -3.06
N GLY A 42 17.66 4.98 -3.14
CA GLY A 42 18.68 5.43 -4.07
C GLY A 42 18.22 5.17 -5.49
N GLU A 43 18.91 4.30 -6.20
CA GLU A 43 18.51 3.89 -7.55
C GLU A 43 18.16 2.40 -7.62
N THR A 44 18.10 1.74 -6.46
CA THR A 44 17.78 0.32 -6.37
C THR A 44 16.30 0.12 -6.14
N ILE A 45 15.67 -0.74 -6.95
CA ILE A 45 14.27 -1.10 -6.82
C ILE A 45 14.18 -2.52 -6.31
N GLN A 46 13.40 -2.72 -5.25
CA GLN A 46 13.09 -4.02 -4.68
C GLN A 46 11.58 -4.23 -4.72
N GLU A 47 11.15 -5.44 -5.04
CA GLU A 47 9.72 -5.76 -5.17
C GLU A 47 9.32 -6.80 -4.13
N PHE A 48 8.13 -6.59 -3.54
CA PHE A 48 7.57 -7.48 -2.51
C PHE A 48 6.20 -7.94 -2.98
N PRO A 49 6.07 -9.21 -3.42
CA PRO A 49 4.75 -9.73 -3.79
C PRO A 49 3.80 -9.71 -2.59
N VAL A 50 2.54 -9.33 -2.83
CA VAL A 50 1.57 -9.27 -1.74
C VAL A 50 0.97 -10.64 -1.40
N GLY A 51 1.19 -11.63 -2.25
CA GLY A 51 0.72 -12.99 -1.98
C GLY A 51 -0.75 -13.24 -2.29
N VAL A 52 -1.42 -12.28 -2.92
CA VAL A 52 -2.82 -12.39 -3.32
C VAL A 52 -2.90 -12.08 -4.80
N ALA A 53 -3.35 -13.04 -5.61
CA ALA A 53 -3.49 -12.84 -7.04
C ALA A 53 -4.68 -11.93 -7.34
N SER A 54 -4.50 -11.00 -8.27
CA SER A 54 -5.54 -10.05 -8.65
C SER A 54 -6.11 -9.31 -7.44
N ALA A 55 -5.22 -8.87 -6.55
CA ALA A 55 -5.61 -8.23 -5.29
C ALA A 55 -6.37 -6.92 -5.51
N GLY A 56 -6.10 -6.23 -6.61
CA GLY A 56 -6.68 -4.92 -6.86
C GLY A 56 -6.05 -3.86 -5.99
N LEU A 57 -4.71 -3.77 -6.00
CA LEU A 57 -3.98 -2.78 -5.21
C LEU A 57 -4.47 -1.39 -5.54
N SER A 58 -4.96 -0.65 -4.54
CA SER A 58 -5.74 0.55 -4.78
C SER A 58 -5.15 1.83 -4.21
N GLY A 59 -4.48 1.77 -3.09
CA GLY A 59 -3.85 2.94 -2.51
C GLY A 59 -2.85 2.51 -1.46
N LEU A 60 -1.93 3.40 -1.06
CA LEU A 60 -0.98 3.06 -0.02
C LEU A 60 -0.68 4.27 0.87
N ALA A 61 -0.22 3.97 2.08
CA ALA A 61 0.23 4.97 3.05
C ALA A 61 1.31 4.35 3.91
N VAL A 62 2.20 5.18 4.45
CA VAL A 62 3.25 4.74 5.36
C VAL A 62 2.94 5.29 6.75
N THR A 63 2.89 4.40 7.75
CA THR A 63 2.67 4.80 9.14
C THR A 63 3.99 5.23 9.79
N PRO A 64 3.92 5.94 10.95
CA PRO A 64 5.15 6.43 11.61
C PRO A 64 6.16 5.33 11.94
N ASP A 65 5.72 4.09 12.15
CA ASP A 65 6.61 2.97 12.43
C ASP A 65 7.29 2.41 11.18
N GLY A 66 7.05 3.01 10.02
CA GLY A 66 7.63 2.56 8.75
C GLY A 66 6.86 1.45 8.04
N SER A 67 5.74 1.00 8.59
CA SER A 67 4.90 0.02 7.92
C SER A 67 4.23 0.62 6.69
N VAL A 68 4.12 -0.17 5.64
CA VAL A 68 3.44 0.23 4.40
C VAL A 68 2.08 -0.43 4.37
N TRP A 69 1.03 0.39 4.37
CA TRP A 69 -0.35 -0.07 4.33
C TRP A 69 -0.93 0.16 2.94
N PHE A 70 -1.74 -0.77 2.50
CA PHE A 70 -2.32 -0.67 1.16
C PHE A 70 -3.70 -1.31 1.12
N GLY A 71 -4.50 -0.85 0.17
CA GLY A 71 -5.80 -1.43 -0.07
C GLY A 71 -5.74 -2.56 -1.08
N MET A 72 -6.51 -3.61 -0.84
CA MET A 72 -6.73 -4.69 -1.80
C MET A 72 -8.22 -4.70 -2.14
N LEU A 73 -8.59 -3.89 -3.13
CA LEU A 73 -9.97 -3.62 -3.46
C LEU A 73 -10.75 -4.88 -3.80
N ARG A 74 -10.17 -5.76 -4.61
CA ARG A 74 -10.86 -6.99 -5.01
C ARG A 74 -10.89 -8.04 -3.92
N ALA A 75 -9.97 -7.97 -2.97
CA ALA A 75 -9.91 -8.92 -1.86
C ALA A 75 -10.66 -8.44 -0.62
N GLY A 76 -11.24 -7.23 -0.65
CA GLY A 76 -11.99 -6.68 0.47
C GLY A 76 -11.16 -6.55 1.73
N SER A 77 -9.91 -6.20 1.61
CA SER A 77 -8.95 -6.26 2.71
C SER A 77 -7.99 -5.08 2.65
N LEU A 78 -7.39 -4.78 3.80
CA LEU A 78 -6.16 -3.99 3.85
C LEU A 78 -4.98 -4.94 3.96
N GLY A 79 -3.82 -4.49 3.53
CA GLY A 79 -2.57 -5.22 3.69
C GLY A 79 -1.54 -4.35 4.39
N ARG A 80 -0.62 -4.99 5.10
CA ARG A 80 0.51 -4.30 5.72
C ARG A 80 1.80 -5.02 5.35
N LEU A 81 2.73 -4.28 4.78
CA LEU A 81 4.08 -4.76 4.52
C LEU A 81 5.00 -4.19 5.60
N ARG A 82 5.65 -5.06 6.36
CA ARG A 82 6.62 -4.66 7.38
C ARG A 82 7.70 -5.74 7.47
N ASN A 83 8.96 -5.31 7.47
CA ASN A 83 10.11 -6.22 7.52
C ASN A 83 10.04 -7.32 6.47
N GLY A 84 9.59 -6.96 5.25
CA GLY A 84 9.51 -7.91 4.14
C GLY A 84 8.33 -8.87 4.22
N GLN A 85 7.45 -8.74 5.21
CA GLN A 85 6.32 -9.65 5.38
C GLN A 85 4.99 -8.93 5.20
N VAL A 86 4.07 -9.57 4.49
CA VAL A 86 2.74 -9.05 4.24
C VAL A 86 1.74 -9.74 5.16
N VAL A 87 0.96 -8.93 5.88
CA VAL A 87 -0.16 -9.41 6.70
C VAL A 87 -1.44 -8.84 6.12
N ARG A 88 -2.44 -9.69 5.94
CA ARG A 88 -3.74 -9.31 5.41
C ARG A 88 -4.74 -9.09 6.54
N PHE A 89 -5.50 -8.00 6.46
CA PHE A 89 -6.54 -7.64 7.41
C PHE A 89 -7.87 -7.60 6.66
N PRO A 90 -8.63 -8.71 6.65
CA PRO A 90 -9.96 -8.71 6.02
C PRO A 90 -10.87 -7.70 6.69
N LEU A 91 -11.63 -6.95 5.87
CA LEU A 91 -12.53 -5.94 6.39
C LEU A 91 -13.87 -6.57 6.80
N PRO A 92 -14.47 -6.10 7.90
CA PRO A 92 -15.65 -6.79 8.46
C PRO A 92 -16.92 -6.61 7.65
N ARG A 93 -17.06 -5.53 6.89
CA ARG A 93 -18.27 -5.32 6.11
C ARG A 93 -18.31 -6.22 4.88
N PRO A 94 -19.44 -6.85 4.58
CA PRO A 94 -19.58 -7.60 3.33
C PRO A 94 -19.43 -6.66 2.14
N HIS A 95 -18.82 -7.18 1.08
CA HIS A 95 -18.57 -6.42 -0.14
C HIS A 95 -17.70 -5.18 0.06
N ALA A 96 -16.83 -5.18 1.07
CA ALA A 96 -15.89 -4.10 1.29
C ALA A 96 -14.97 -3.93 0.07
N ARG A 97 -14.76 -2.69 -0.35
CA ARG A 97 -13.93 -2.35 -1.50
C ARG A 97 -13.08 -1.13 -1.17
N PRO A 98 -12.01 -1.31 -0.40
CA PRO A 98 -11.15 -0.19 -0.01
C PRO A 98 -10.46 0.38 -1.25
N TYR A 99 -10.51 1.68 -1.42
CA TYR A 99 -9.97 2.34 -2.60
C TYR A 99 -8.73 3.17 -2.28
N THR A 100 -8.83 4.10 -1.32
CA THR A 100 -7.69 4.92 -0.90
C THR A 100 -7.37 4.64 0.55
N VAL A 101 -6.12 4.86 0.92
CA VAL A 101 -5.62 4.59 2.26
C VAL A 101 -4.83 5.79 2.75
N ALA A 102 -5.00 6.15 4.00
CA ALA A 102 -4.25 7.23 4.63
C ALA A 102 -3.90 6.83 6.06
N ALA A 103 -2.80 7.36 6.57
CA ALA A 103 -2.40 7.15 7.94
C ALA A 103 -2.48 8.47 8.71
N ASP A 104 -3.00 8.43 9.93
CA ASP A 104 -2.95 9.61 10.79
C ASP A 104 -1.67 9.61 11.63
N ARG A 105 -1.46 10.70 12.39
CA ARG A 105 -0.23 10.85 13.16
C ARG A 105 -0.08 9.82 14.27
N ASP A 106 -1.18 9.23 14.72
CA ASP A 106 -1.16 8.20 15.76
C ASP A 106 -0.93 6.80 15.19
N GLY A 107 -0.89 6.67 13.87
CA GLY A 107 -0.70 5.39 13.20
C GLY A 107 -1.97 4.63 12.90
N ASN A 108 -3.14 5.24 13.10
CA ASN A 108 -4.40 4.63 12.67
C ASN A 108 -4.46 4.66 11.15
N VAL A 109 -5.03 3.64 10.56
CA VAL A 109 -5.14 3.52 9.11
C VAL A 109 -6.57 3.77 8.69
N TRP A 110 -6.75 4.79 7.86
CA TRP A 110 -8.05 5.19 7.33
C TRP A 110 -8.17 4.77 5.89
N TYR A 111 -9.36 4.44 5.46
CA TYR A 111 -9.59 4.11 4.06
C TYR A 111 -10.95 4.60 3.61
N ALA A 112 -11.04 4.99 2.35
CA ALA A 112 -12.31 5.29 1.72
C ALA A 112 -12.75 4.04 0.97
N ASP A 113 -13.98 3.62 1.24
CA ASP A 113 -14.54 2.42 0.61
C ASP A 113 -15.57 2.83 -0.42
N ILE A 114 -15.40 2.36 -1.65
CA ILE A 114 -16.29 2.77 -2.73
C ILE A 114 -17.69 2.17 -2.62
N SER A 115 -17.92 1.27 -1.68
CA SER A 115 -19.28 0.82 -1.37
C SER A 115 -20.08 1.84 -0.55
N GLY A 116 -19.43 2.91 -0.07
CA GLY A 116 -20.15 4.06 0.47
C GLY A 116 -19.83 4.44 1.90
N TYR A 117 -18.62 4.17 2.41
CA TYR A 117 -18.25 4.57 3.76
C TYR A 117 -16.76 4.85 3.89
N VAL A 118 -16.40 5.48 5.01
CA VAL A 118 -15.00 5.66 5.43
C VAL A 118 -14.77 4.76 6.65
N GLY A 119 -13.72 3.96 6.59
CA GLY A 119 -13.36 3.05 7.67
C GLY A 119 -12.03 3.38 8.29
N MET A 120 -11.79 2.83 9.48
CA MET A 120 -10.55 3.06 10.19
C MET A 120 -10.15 1.78 10.93
N LEU A 121 -8.88 1.38 10.75
CA LEU A 121 -8.26 0.31 11.50
C LEU A 121 -7.42 0.96 12.60
N PRO A 122 -7.79 0.81 13.88
CA PRO A 122 -7.01 1.41 14.96
C PRO A 122 -5.62 0.82 15.07
N VAL A 123 -4.64 1.65 15.42
CA VAL A 123 -3.24 1.21 15.54
C VAL A 123 -3.08 0.03 16.50
N ARG A 124 -3.88 -0.02 17.56
CA ARG A 124 -3.81 -1.13 18.53
C ARG A 124 -4.20 -2.47 17.91
N ASP A 125 -5.09 -2.46 16.91
CA ASP A 125 -5.53 -3.67 16.23
C ASP A 125 -4.58 -4.06 15.10
N ALA A 126 -3.67 -3.19 14.75
CA ALA A 126 -2.70 -3.39 13.69
C ALA A 126 -1.39 -4.04 14.18
N ARG A 127 -1.28 -4.34 15.46
CA ARG A 127 -0.06 -4.88 16.07
C ARG A 127 0.11 -6.39 15.92
N GLN A 128 -0.72 -7.02 15.19
CA GLN A 128 -0.69 -8.48 15.04
C GLN A 128 0.37 -8.96 14.05
#